data_e40c51ddab919f68ba39049f353e41a5
#
_entry.id   e40c51ddab919f68ba39049f353e41a5
#
_cell.length_a   1.000
_cell.length_b   1.000
_cell.length_c   1.000
_cell.angle_alpha   90.00
_cell.angle_beta   90.00
_cell.angle_gamma   90.00
#
_symmetry.space_group_name_H-M   'P 1'
#
loop_
_entity.id
_entity.type
_entity.pdbx_description
1 polymer ?
#
loop_
_entity_poly.entity_id
_entity_poly.type
_entity_poly.pdbx_seq_one_letter_code
_entity_poly.pdbx_strand_id
1 'polypeptide(L)'
;MGKLKIVSKLSNIHSGEILEEEFLKPMSFTAYRLSQAIGIPQTKTSQILKGKRRITADTALMLSKFFGTSTKFWLGLQNEFDIEAECNNIKKKLELIQTWN
;
A
#
# COMPACT_ATOMS: atom_id res chain seq x y z
N MET A 1 10.10 -12.22 6.59
CA MET A 1 10.39 -11.37 5.45
C MET A 1 10.35 -12.10 4.14
N GLY A 2 10.87 -13.32 4.10
CA GLY A 2 10.87 -14.07 2.86
C GLY A 2 9.49 -14.29 2.27
N LYS A 3 8.50 -14.48 3.11
CA LYS A 3 7.15 -14.75 2.63
C LYS A 3 6.54 -13.57 1.89
N LEU A 4 6.91 -12.34 2.24
CA LEU A 4 6.41 -11.18 1.51
C LEU A 4 6.88 -11.21 0.07
N LYS A 5 8.14 -11.59 -0.13
CA LYS A 5 8.68 -11.66 -1.48
C LYS A 5 7.97 -12.71 -2.31
N ILE A 6 7.70 -13.85 -1.70
CA ILE A 6 7.03 -14.94 -2.42
C ILE A 6 5.63 -14.51 -2.84
N VAL A 7 4.89 -13.91 -1.92
CA VAL A 7 3.53 -13.48 -2.21
C VAL A 7 3.51 -12.43 -3.31
N SER A 8 4.41 -11.47 -3.26
CA SER A 8 4.42 -10.40 -4.25
C SER A 8 4.79 -10.90 -5.64
N LYS A 9 5.47 -12.03 -5.75
CA LYS A 9 5.77 -12.61 -7.06
C LYS A 9 4.54 -13.25 -7.69
N LEU A 10 3.64 -13.75 -6.87
CA LEU A 10 2.45 -14.44 -7.37
C LEU A 10 1.30 -13.50 -7.66
N SER A 11 1.26 -12.37 -6.98
CA SER A 11 0.20 -11.40 -7.19
C SER A 11 0.67 -10.03 -6.75
N ASN A 12 0.01 -9.01 -7.31
CA ASN A 12 0.31 -7.64 -6.95
C ASN A 12 -0.34 -7.34 -5.61
N ILE A 13 0.47 -7.03 -4.60
CA ILE A 13 -0.01 -6.82 -3.24
C ILE A 13 -0.26 -5.35 -2.97
N HIS A 14 -1.49 -5.00 -2.62
CA HIS A 14 -1.83 -3.63 -2.30
C HIS A 14 -1.24 -3.23 -0.95
N SER A 15 -0.87 -1.95 -0.82
CA SER A 15 -0.31 -1.43 0.42
C SER A 15 -1.22 -1.65 1.62
N GLY A 16 -2.54 -1.64 1.41
CA GLY A 16 -3.50 -1.91 2.46
C GLY A 16 -3.40 -3.32 3.00
N GLU A 17 -3.05 -4.27 2.14
CA GLU A 17 -2.89 -5.64 2.59
C GLU A 17 -1.66 -5.78 3.48
N ILE A 18 -0.59 -5.07 3.17
CA ILE A 18 0.59 -5.04 4.03
C ILE A 18 0.25 -4.44 5.37
N LEU A 19 -0.51 -3.34 5.36
CA LEU A 19 -0.94 -2.70 6.60
C LEU A 19 -1.73 -3.69 7.48
N GLU A 20 -2.65 -4.43 6.87
CA GLU A 20 -3.47 -5.38 7.60
C GLU A 20 -2.62 -6.55 8.13
N GLU A 21 -1.88 -7.21 7.25
CA GLU A 21 -1.21 -8.46 7.59
C GLU A 21 0.04 -8.27 8.42
N GLU A 22 0.79 -7.21 8.17
CA GLU A 22 2.09 -7.05 8.82
C GLU A 22 2.05 -6.11 10.03
N PHE A 23 1.00 -5.33 10.17
CA PHE A 23 0.91 -4.37 11.27
C PHE A 23 -0.30 -4.58 12.16
N LEU A 24 -1.51 -4.55 11.57
CA LEU A 24 -2.71 -4.61 12.40
C LEU A 24 -2.92 -5.97 13.04
N LYS A 25 -2.84 -7.03 12.26
CA LYS A 25 -3.04 -8.38 12.80
C LYS A 25 -2.03 -8.75 13.86
N PRO A 26 -0.71 -8.57 13.63
CA PRO A 26 0.26 -8.90 14.66
C PRO A 26 0.07 -8.10 15.95
N MET A 27 -0.44 -6.87 15.85
CA MET A 27 -0.66 -6.02 17.00
C MET A 27 -2.03 -6.24 17.64
N SER A 28 -2.84 -7.10 17.05
CA SER A 28 -4.24 -7.28 17.46
C SER A 28 -4.98 -5.95 17.47
N PHE A 29 -4.72 -5.14 16.45
CA PHE A 29 -5.27 -3.80 16.34
C PHE A 29 -6.36 -3.80 15.29
N THR A 30 -7.49 -3.18 15.57
CA THR A 30 -8.60 -3.15 14.64
C THR A 30 -8.52 -1.92 13.73
N ALA A 31 -9.21 -2.00 12.60
CA ALA A 31 -9.32 -0.84 11.71
C ALA A 31 -9.95 0.34 12.43
N TYR A 32 -10.94 0.08 13.28
CA TYR A 32 -11.58 1.13 14.04
C TYR A 32 -10.59 1.85 14.95
N ARG A 33 -9.78 1.08 15.67
CA ARG A 33 -8.79 1.68 16.57
C ARG A 33 -7.73 2.46 15.81
N LEU A 34 -7.32 1.95 14.66
CA LEU A 34 -6.37 2.68 13.84
C LEU A 34 -6.97 4.01 13.38
N SER A 35 -8.22 3.98 12.92
CA SER A 35 -8.88 5.20 12.48
C SER A 35 -8.92 6.25 13.58
N GLN A 36 -9.23 5.82 14.80
CA GLN A 36 -9.26 6.74 15.92
C GLN A 36 -7.88 7.26 16.27
N ALA A 37 -6.88 6.38 16.23
CA ALA A 37 -5.52 6.75 16.61
C ALA A 37 -4.91 7.78 15.68
N ILE A 38 -5.18 7.67 14.37
CA ILE A 38 -4.56 8.59 13.41
C ILE A 38 -5.54 9.65 12.90
N GLY A 39 -6.79 9.59 13.36
CA GLY A 39 -7.74 10.67 13.09
C GLY A 39 -8.32 10.71 11.69
N ILE A 40 -8.62 9.54 11.12
CA ILE A 40 -9.28 9.47 9.81
C ILE A 40 -10.59 8.70 9.95
N PRO A 41 -11.52 8.89 8.99
CA PRO A 41 -12.78 8.15 9.05
C PRO A 41 -12.56 6.65 8.90
N GLN A 42 -13.36 5.87 9.61
CA GLN A 42 -13.25 4.41 9.53
C GLN A 42 -13.51 3.92 8.12
N THR A 43 -14.39 4.59 7.39
CA THR A 43 -14.67 4.24 6.00
C THR A 43 -13.40 4.28 5.16
N LYS A 44 -12.57 5.31 5.37
CA LYS A 44 -11.33 5.46 4.63
C LYS A 44 -10.36 4.33 4.97
N THR A 45 -10.20 4.04 6.26
CA THR A 45 -9.34 2.93 6.68
C THR A 45 -9.81 1.61 6.07
N SER A 46 -11.11 1.36 6.17
CA SER A 46 -11.68 0.13 5.64
C SER A 46 -11.41 -0.02 4.14
N GLN A 47 -11.57 1.06 3.39
CA GLN A 47 -11.33 1.02 1.95
C GLN A 47 -9.86 0.78 1.62
N ILE A 48 -8.96 1.36 2.40
CA ILE A 48 -7.53 1.13 2.20
C ILE A 48 -7.20 -0.35 2.43
N LEU A 49 -7.70 -0.90 3.54
CA LEU A 49 -7.43 -2.31 3.86
C LEU A 49 -7.98 -3.27 2.81
N LYS A 50 -9.06 -2.90 2.16
CA LYS A 50 -9.67 -3.72 1.13
C LYS A 50 -9.06 -3.49 -0.25
N GLY A 51 -8.06 -2.61 -0.34
CA GLY A 51 -7.42 -2.31 -1.61
C GLY A 51 -8.24 -1.44 -2.54
N LYS A 52 -9.27 -0.78 -2.02
CA LYS A 52 -10.15 0.07 -2.83
C LYS A 52 -9.77 1.53 -2.80
N ARG A 53 -8.79 1.88 -1.99
CA ARG A 53 -8.31 3.26 -1.88
C ARG A 53 -6.82 3.21 -1.66
N ARG A 54 -6.09 4.06 -2.34
CA ARG A 54 -4.64 4.08 -2.23
C ARG A 54 -4.20 4.88 -0.99
N ILE A 55 -2.99 4.62 -0.54
CA ILE A 55 -2.39 5.39 0.55
C ILE A 55 -1.74 6.62 -0.08
N THR A 56 -2.27 7.79 0.27
CA THR A 56 -1.74 9.07 -0.21
C THR A 56 -0.75 9.63 0.80
N ALA A 57 -0.11 10.75 0.45
CA ALA A 57 0.95 11.32 1.27
C ALA A 57 0.50 11.64 2.69
N ASP A 58 -0.70 12.19 2.83
CA ASP A 58 -1.21 12.54 4.16
C ASP A 58 -1.39 11.30 5.03
N THR A 59 -1.99 10.24 4.46
CA THR A 59 -2.17 9.01 5.22
C THR A 59 -0.83 8.36 5.54
N ALA A 60 0.09 8.39 4.58
CA ALA A 60 1.43 7.84 4.80
C ALA A 60 2.14 8.54 5.94
N LEU A 61 2.00 9.86 6.02
CA LEU A 61 2.58 10.64 7.13
C LEU A 61 1.99 10.21 8.47
N MET A 62 0.68 10.05 8.52
CA MET A 62 0.01 9.64 9.75
C MET A 62 0.40 8.23 10.16
N LEU A 63 0.46 7.32 9.20
CA LEU A 63 0.85 5.94 9.49
C LEU A 63 2.31 5.87 9.97
N SER A 64 3.19 6.63 9.33
CA SER A 64 4.59 6.62 9.73
C SER A 64 4.78 7.16 11.13
N LYS A 65 4.02 8.19 11.47
CA LYS A 65 4.09 8.76 12.82
C LYS A 65 3.61 7.74 13.86
N PHE A 66 2.50 7.08 13.55
CA PHE A 66 1.91 6.14 14.51
C PHE A 66 2.75 4.88 14.68
N PHE A 67 3.22 4.30 13.59
CA PHE A 67 3.95 3.04 13.65
C PHE A 67 5.46 3.21 13.81
N GLY A 68 5.96 4.42 13.70
CA GLY A 68 7.40 4.65 13.79
C GLY A 68 8.16 4.20 12.56
N THR A 69 7.49 4.15 11.43
CA THR A 69 8.13 3.81 10.15
C THR A 69 8.38 5.08 9.37
N SER A 70 9.05 4.96 8.22
CA SER A 70 9.25 6.12 7.37
C SER A 70 8.02 6.35 6.50
N THR A 71 7.82 7.59 6.09
CA THR A 71 6.74 7.92 5.16
C THR A 71 7.00 7.25 3.82
N LYS A 72 8.26 7.19 3.40
CA LYS A 72 8.62 6.56 2.14
C LYS A 72 8.31 5.08 2.11
N PHE A 73 8.33 4.42 3.27
CA PHE A 73 7.95 3.01 3.34
C PHE A 73 6.53 2.81 2.81
N TRP A 74 5.59 3.60 3.33
CA TRP A 74 4.18 3.45 2.93
C TRP A 74 3.95 3.87 1.49
N LEU A 75 4.56 4.97 1.07
CA LEU A 75 4.40 5.43 -0.31
C LEU A 75 5.11 4.50 -1.28
N GLY A 76 6.21 3.89 -0.85
CA GLY A 76 6.91 2.92 -1.67
C GLY A 76 6.05 1.70 -1.95
N LEU A 77 5.37 1.19 -0.92
CA LEU A 77 4.47 0.06 -1.11
C LEU A 77 3.35 0.40 -2.10
N GLN A 78 2.78 1.59 -1.95
CA GLN A 78 1.71 2.03 -2.84
C GLN A 78 2.22 2.21 -4.26
N ASN A 79 3.40 2.82 -4.40
CA ASN A 79 3.97 3.04 -5.72
C ASN A 79 4.28 1.74 -6.44
N GLU A 80 4.82 0.76 -5.75
CA GLU A 80 5.10 -0.54 -6.35
C GLU A 80 3.82 -1.18 -6.88
N PHE A 81 2.76 -1.11 -6.09
CA PHE A 81 1.48 -1.64 -6.51
C PHE A 81 0.97 -0.92 -7.74
N ASP A 82 1.02 0.41 -7.71
CA ASP A 82 0.51 1.24 -8.81
C ASP A 82 1.29 1.00 -10.09
N ILE A 83 2.62 0.92 -9.98
CA ILE A 83 3.48 0.74 -11.15
C ILE A 83 3.18 -0.60 -11.82
N GLU A 84 3.08 -1.65 -11.03
CA GLU A 84 2.82 -2.97 -11.60
C GLU A 84 1.45 -3.04 -12.25
N ALA A 85 0.44 -2.50 -11.58
CA ALA A 85 -0.91 -2.49 -12.12
C ALA A 85 -0.98 -1.73 -13.43
N GLU A 86 -0.34 -0.56 -13.48
CA GLU A 86 -0.38 0.27 -14.68
C GLU A 86 0.49 -0.30 -15.78
N CYS A 87 1.61 -0.92 -15.43
CA CYS A 87 2.48 -1.55 -16.39
C CYS A 87 1.73 -2.63 -17.19
N ASN A 88 0.93 -3.43 -16.48
CA ASN A 88 0.10 -4.44 -17.15
C ASN A 88 -0.97 -3.80 -18.01
N ASN A 89 -1.50 -2.69 -17.54
CA ASN A 89 -2.61 -2.00 -18.21
C ASN A 89 -2.19 -1.40 -19.55
N ILE A 90 -0.99 -0.84 -19.61
CA ILE A 90 -0.53 -0.13 -20.82
C ILE A 90 0.64 -0.85 -21.49
N LYS A 91 0.73 -2.17 -21.28
CA LYS A 91 1.86 -2.93 -21.78
C LYS A 91 2.11 -2.74 -23.25
N LYS A 92 1.06 -2.82 -24.06
CA LYS A 92 1.21 -2.66 -25.51
C LYS A 92 1.67 -1.26 -25.90
N LYS A 93 1.16 -0.27 -25.19
CA LYS A 93 1.55 1.10 -25.44
C LYS A 93 3.02 1.30 -25.12
N LEU A 94 3.49 0.70 -24.03
CA LEU A 94 4.90 0.80 -23.67
C LEU A 94 5.81 0.18 -24.71
N GLU A 95 5.37 -0.93 -25.31
CA GLU A 95 6.17 -1.60 -26.32
C GLU A 95 6.39 -0.75 -27.57
N LEU A 96 5.51 0.22 -27.80
CA LEU A 96 5.64 1.10 -28.96
C LEU A 96 6.57 2.29 -28.71
N ILE A 97 6.95 2.51 -27.47
CA ILE A 97 7.81 3.63 -27.13
C ILE A 97 9.27 3.18 -27.22
N GLN A 98 10.03 3.90 -28.02
CA GLN A 98 11.45 3.60 -28.18
C GLN A 98 12.28 4.39 -27.19
N THR A 99 13.28 3.73 -26.62
CA THR A 99 14.20 4.40 -25.72
C THR A 99 15.01 5.45 -26.49
N TRP A 100 15.10 6.63 -25.90
CA TRP A 100 15.92 7.69 -26.46
C TRP A 100 17.40 7.32 -26.34
N ASN A 101 18.16 7.49 -27.44
CA ASN A 101 19.61 7.38 -27.39
C ASN A 101 20.27 8.35 -28.36
#